data_53d3f364efb0bd918d9d918f8aeea696
#
_entry.id   53d3f364efb0bd918d9d918f8aeea696
#
_cell.length_a   1.000
_cell.length_b   1.000
_cell.length_c   1.000
_cell.angle_alpha   90.00
_cell.angle_beta   90.00
_cell.angle_gamma   90.00
#
_symmetry.space_group_name_H-M   'P 1'
#
loop_
_entity.id
_entity.type
_entity.pdbx_description
1 polymer ?
#
loop_
_entity_poly.entity_id
_entity_poly.type
_entity_poly.pdbx_seq_one_letter_code
_entity_poly.pdbx_strand_id
1 'polypeptide(L)'
;MITHPLLHRTRRHFFQDCGIGVGKIALASLIANETFGATGKPDFMRFPVKAKRVIYLFMGGAPSQLELFDNKPKLQEIEGKPIPPSVIKGQRYAFIQPDAAVLGPRFPFAKHGQSGAEFSDRLPYLSKIADDLTIVKSMHTDHFNHAPAQLFMTTGSGIPGRASMGSWLSYGIGSEADDLPGFVVMRSGGNLSGGSAMWGSGFLPSEHQGVPFREGAEPILHVANPKGIDRTAQRQTLDLLNKLNRGTHGKMGDPEINARIEAYEMAYRMQARAPELMDFSKESQETLDLYGVKKGKSNFASNCLLARRLAERGTRFIQLYHSGWDAHSNVEGNVKNQAKAVDQASAALVQDLKRLGMLEDTLVVWGGEFGRTPMVEASAALNRSNGRDHHPQAFTMWMAGGGTKPGITVGKTDELGFHVTEDPVHVHDLQATILELMGIDHTRLSFRFQGLDFRLTGVEPHHAIKKLIA
;
A
#
# COMPACT_ATOMS: atom_id res chain seq x y z
N MET A 1 -25.81 -43.87 32.16
CA MET A 1 -25.88 -43.47 30.75
C MET A 1 -24.48 -43.58 30.18
N ILE A 2 -24.25 -44.64 29.39
CA ILE A 2 -22.94 -44.90 28.77
C ILE A 2 -22.92 -44.04 27.49
N THR A 3 -22.19 -42.94 27.53
CA THR A 3 -21.97 -42.09 26.33
C THR A 3 -20.98 -42.78 25.42
N HIS A 4 -21.45 -43.20 24.27
CA HIS A 4 -20.69 -43.93 23.24
C HIS A 4 -19.59 -43.02 22.68
N PRO A 5 -18.31 -43.41 22.68
CA PRO A 5 -17.18 -42.51 22.30
C PRO A 5 -17.14 -42.17 20.80
N LEU A 6 -18.07 -42.64 19.99
CA LEU A 6 -18.11 -42.42 18.55
C LEU A 6 -18.87 -41.15 18.10
N LEU A 7 -19.56 -40.44 19.00
CA LEU A 7 -20.40 -39.27 18.66
C LEU A 7 -19.62 -38.00 18.36
N HIS A 8 -18.30 -37.95 18.61
CA HIS A 8 -17.44 -36.79 18.36
C HIS A 8 -16.40 -36.97 17.27
N ARG A 9 -16.52 -38.04 16.44
CA ARG A 9 -15.62 -38.22 15.31
C ARG A 9 -16.11 -37.37 14.12
N THR A 10 -15.38 -36.34 13.79
CA THR A 10 -15.60 -35.54 12.56
C THR A 10 -15.35 -36.38 11.32
N ARG A 11 -15.94 -36.02 10.16
CA ARG A 11 -15.70 -36.68 8.86
C ARG A 11 -14.20 -36.91 8.57
N ARG A 12 -13.34 -36.02 9.07
CA ARG A 12 -11.88 -36.08 8.96
C ARG A 12 -11.29 -37.32 9.68
N HIS A 13 -11.76 -37.64 10.89
CA HIS A 13 -11.33 -38.83 11.63
C HIS A 13 -11.84 -40.10 11.02
N PHE A 14 -13.05 -40.08 10.48
CA PHE A 14 -13.61 -41.23 9.75
C PHE A 14 -12.75 -41.65 8.55
N PHE A 15 -12.30 -40.69 7.73
CA PHE A 15 -11.44 -40.98 6.58
C PHE A 15 -9.99 -41.35 6.99
N GLN A 16 -9.52 -40.96 8.15
CA GLN A 16 -8.21 -41.32 8.67
C GLN A 16 -8.15 -42.77 9.14
N ASP A 17 -9.23 -43.25 9.72
CA ASP A 17 -9.33 -44.58 10.28
C ASP A 17 -9.75 -45.67 9.23
N CYS A 18 -10.37 -45.28 8.14
CA CYS A 18 -10.85 -46.21 7.12
C CYS A 18 -9.77 -46.81 6.21
N GLY A 19 -8.48 -46.48 6.36
CA GLY A 19 -7.36 -47.15 5.67
C GLY A 19 -7.36 -47.07 4.13
N ILE A 20 -8.25 -46.30 3.51
CA ILE A 20 -8.46 -46.27 2.06
C ILE A 20 -7.42 -45.37 1.39
N GLY A 21 -6.27 -45.93 1.01
CA GLY A 21 -5.17 -45.19 0.35
C GLY A 21 -5.58 -44.56 -0.99
N VAL A 22 -6.39 -45.24 -1.81
CA VAL A 22 -6.83 -44.77 -3.13
C VAL A 22 -7.83 -43.62 -3.02
N GLY A 23 -8.74 -43.64 -2.03
CA GLY A 23 -9.68 -42.55 -1.78
C GLY A 23 -8.99 -41.26 -1.30
N LYS A 24 -7.91 -41.38 -0.54
CA LYS A 24 -7.10 -40.23 -0.10
C LYS A 24 -6.35 -39.56 -1.26
N ILE A 25 -5.83 -40.36 -2.18
CA ILE A 25 -5.17 -39.88 -3.41
C ILE A 25 -6.18 -39.19 -4.34
N ALA A 26 -7.36 -39.83 -4.56
CA ALA A 26 -8.42 -39.24 -5.37
C ALA A 26 -8.98 -37.93 -4.76
N LEU A 27 -9.19 -37.89 -3.43
CA LEU A 27 -9.64 -36.68 -2.73
C LEU A 27 -8.56 -35.61 -2.74
N ALA A 28 -7.28 -35.96 -2.52
CA ALA A 28 -6.16 -35.02 -2.63
C ALA A 28 -6.02 -34.47 -4.05
N SER A 29 -6.26 -35.29 -5.10
CA SER A 29 -6.21 -34.84 -6.50
C SER A 29 -7.41 -33.92 -6.86
N LEU A 30 -8.60 -34.18 -6.30
CA LEU A 30 -9.77 -33.32 -6.46
C LEU A 30 -9.59 -31.97 -5.76
N ILE A 31 -9.09 -31.99 -4.52
CA ILE A 31 -8.78 -30.76 -3.76
C ILE A 31 -7.63 -29.98 -4.44
N ALA A 32 -6.60 -30.68 -4.92
CA ALA A 32 -5.52 -30.04 -5.68
C ALA A 32 -6.01 -29.43 -7.00
N ASN A 33 -6.92 -30.10 -7.72
CA ASN A 33 -7.53 -29.54 -8.93
C ASN A 33 -8.44 -28.34 -8.67
N GLU A 34 -9.17 -28.31 -7.55
CA GLU A 34 -9.95 -27.13 -7.14
C GLU A 34 -9.05 -25.96 -6.68
N THR A 35 -7.89 -26.27 -6.07
CA THR A 35 -6.98 -25.24 -5.52
C THR A 35 -5.94 -24.76 -6.54
N PHE A 36 -5.46 -25.64 -7.42
CA PHE A 36 -4.34 -25.36 -8.32
C PHE A 36 -4.68 -25.35 -9.82
N GLY A 37 -5.90 -25.62 -10.22
CA GLY A 37 -6.28 -25.69 -11.64
C GLY A 37 -5.44 -26.67 -12.48
N ALA A 38 -5.74 -26.78 -13.77
CA ALA A 38 -5.05 -27.71 -14.69
C ALA A 38 -3.54 -27.38 -14.93
N THR A 39 -3.07 -26.22 -14.53
CA THR A 39 -1.69 -25.74 -14.71
C THR A 39 -0.81 -25.89 -13.47
N GLY A 40 -1.33 -26.44 -12.37
CA GLY A 40 -0.63 -26.52 -11.09
C GLY A 40 -0.45 -25.18 -10.37
N LYS A 41 -1.05 -24.08 -10.89
CA LYS A 41 -1.09 -22.78 -10.25
C LYS A 41 -2.42 -22.59 -9.52
N PRO A 42 -2.44 -21.77 -8.43
CA PRO A 42 -3.69 -21.38 -7.77
C PRO A 42 -4.69 -20.77 -8.77
N ASP A 43 -5.98 -21.08 -8.62
CA ASP A 43 -7.03 -20.67 -9.59
C ASP A 43 -7.16 -19.15 -9.78
N PHE A 44 -6.72 -18.35 -8.82
CA PHE A 44 -6.67 -16.90 -8.90
C PHE A 44 -5.46 -16.35 -9.68
N MET A 45 -4.44 -17.16 -10.01
CA MET A 45 -3.28 -16.75 -10.82
C MET A 45 -3.62 -16.88 -12.31
N ARG A 46 -4.30 -15.88 -12.86
CA ARG A 46 -4.86 -15.91 -14.24
C ARG A 46 -4.12 -15.04 -15.24
N PHE A 47 -3.30 -14.10 -14.79
CA PHE A 47 -2.60 -13.18 -15.65
C PHE A 47 -1.09 -13.44 -15.66
N PRO A 48 -0.36 -12.98 -16.70
CA PRO A 48 1.10 -12.96 -16.66
C PRO A 48 1.59 -12.09 -15.49
N VAL A 49 2.49 -12.64 -14.68
CA VAL A 49 3.13 -11.87 -13.60
C VAL A 49 4.08 -10.85 -14.22
N LYS A 50 3.79 -9.58 -14.06
CA LYS A 50 4.63 -8.44 -14.50
C LYS A 50 5.39 -7.84 -13.33
N ALA A 51 4.75 -7.69 -12.18
CA ALA A 51 5.38 -7.26 -10.94
C ALA A 51 5.57 -8.45 -9.99
N LYS A 52 6.76 -8.60 -9.42
CA LYS A 52 7.05 -9.55 -8.35
C LYS A 52 6.85 -8.93 -6.98
N ARG A 53 7.00 -7.61 -6.87
CA ARG A 53 6.90 -6.87 -5.61
C ARG A 53 6.31 -5.47 -5.80
N VAL A 54 5.80 -4.92 -4.71
CA VAL A 54 5.21 -3.58 -4.69
C VAL A 54 5.89 -2.73 -3.61
N ILE A 55 6.27 -1.51 -3.96
CA ILE A 55 6.66 -0.45 -3.03
C ILE A 55 5.60 0.65 -3.11
N TYR A 56 4.82 0.83 -2.05
CA TYR A 56 3.76 1.82 -2.02
C TYR A 56 4.14 3.01 -1.15
N LEU A 57 4.35 4.16 -1.77
CA LEU A 57 4.64 5.44 -1.15
C LEU A 57 3.32 6.17 -0.86
N PHE A 58 2.75 5.93 0.31
CA PHE A 58 1.45 6.49 0.70
C PHE A 58 1.62 7.85 1.38
N MET A 59 1.04 8.89 0.78
CA MET A 59 1.11 10.27 1.22
C MET A 59 -0.10 10.61 2.08
N GLY A 60 -0.02 10.33 3.38
CA GLY A 60 -1.13 10.50 4.32
C GLY A 60 -1.47 11.97 4.58
N GLY A 61 -2.73 12.30 4.43
CA GLY A 61 -3.25 13.65 4.54
C GLY A 61 -3.61 14.27 3.19
N ALA A 62 -3.59 13.49 2.10
CA ALA A 62 -4.10 13.87 0.78
C ALA A 62 -3.36 15.06 0.13
N PRO A 63 -2.27 14.81 -0.61
CA PRO A 63 -1.55 15.83 -1.37
C PRO A 63 -2.48 16.57 -2.34
N SER A 64 -2.36 17.89 -2.40
CA SER A 64 -3.13 18.67 -3.37
C SER A 64 -2.65 18.42 -4.79
N GLN A 65 -3.50 17.80 -5.60
CA GLN A 65 -3.25 17.59 -7.03
C GLN A 65 -3.08 18.91 -7.78
N LEU A 66 -3.78 19.96 -7.33
CA LEU A 66 -3.78 21.29 -7.96
C LEU A 66 -2.44 22.03 -7.79
N GLU A 67 -1.65 21.69 -6.79
CA GLU A 67 -0.33 22.25 -6.53
C GLU A 67 0.81 21.38 -7.07
N LEU A 68 0.56 20.13 -7.47
CA LEU A 68 1.63 19.18 -7.80
C LEU A 68 1.58 18.66 -9.24
N PHE A 69 0.41 18.26 -9.76
CA PHE A 69 0.31 17.49 -11.01
C PHE A 69 -0.78 17.98 -11.96
N ASP A 70 -1.82 18.67 -11.49
CA ASP A 70 -2.99 19.03 -12.27
C ASP A 70 -3.13 20.54 -12.42
N ASN A 71 -2.42 21.09 -13.39
CA ASN A 71 -2.39 22.52 -13.68
C ASN A 71 -3.76 23.02 -14.14
N LYS A 72 -4.31 24.03 -13.44
CA LYS A 72 -5.63 24.63 -13.73
C LYS A 72 -5.55 26.14 -13.84
N PRO A 73 -5.07 26.69 -14.97
CA PRO A 73 -4.97 28.15 -15.15
C PRO A 73 -6.30 28.87 -14.96
N LYS A 74 -7.42 28.21 -15.26
CA LYS A 74 -8.77 28.78 -15.08
C LYS A 74 -9.06 29.19 -13.64
N LEU A 75 -8.52 28.47 -12.67
CA LEU A 75 -8.67 28.80 -11.24
C LEU A 75 -8.00 30.16 -10.93
N GLN A 76 -6.89 30.50 -11.60
CA GLN A 76 -6.22 31.79 -11.43
C GLN A 76 -7.07 32.94 -11.97
N GLU A 77 -7.79 32.73 -13.10
CA GLU A 77 -8.65 33.77 -13.69
C GLU A 77 -9.86 34.12 -12.83
N ILE A 78 -10.35 33.17 -12.05
CA ILE A 78 -11.54 33.32 -11.20
C ILE A 78 -11.21 33.32 -9.71
N GLU A 79 -9.95 33.44 -9.34
CA GLU A 79 -9.52 33.48 -7.93
C GLU A 79 -10.28 34.55 -7.13
N GLY A 80 -10.69 34.20 -5.92
CA GLY A 80 -11.46 35.07 -5.05
C GLY A 80 -12.96 35.18 -5.35
N LYS A 81 -13.43 34.64 -6.49
CA LYS A 81 -14.86 34.55 -6.82
C LYS A 81 -15.44 33.23 -6.30
N PRO A 82 -16.74 33.18 -5.98
CA PRO A 82 -17.40 31.89 -5.70
C PRO A 82 -17.28 30.95 -6.89
N ILE A 83 -17.12 29.65 -6.62
CA ILE A 83 -17.17 28.64 -7.67
C ILE A 83 -18.58 28.61 -8.28
N PRO A 84 -18.75 28.39 -9.60
CA PRO A 84 -20.07 28.33 -10.20
C PRO A 84 -20.96 27.27 -9.55
N PRO A 85 -22.21 27.59 -9.15
CA PRO A 85 -23.12 26.64 -8.49
C PRO A 85 -23.39 25.37 -9.31
N SER A 86 -23.29 25.45 -10.64
CA SER A 86 -23.44 24.31 -11.54
C SER A 86 -22.35 23.26 -11.38
N VAL A 87 -21.15 23.63 -10.88
CA VAL A 87 -20.03 22.72 -10.64
C VAL A 87 -20.21 21.95 -9.35
N ILE A 88 -20.74 22.62 -8.32
CA ILE A 88 -20.82 22.04 -6.96
C ILE A 88 -22.16 21.36 -6.65
N LYS A 89 -23.10 21.36 -7.56
CA LYS A 89 -24.47 20.84 -7.34
C LYS A 89 -24.44 19.39 -6.80
N GLY A 90 -25.02 19.22 -5.61
CA GLY A 90 -25.13 17.91 -4.95
C GLY A 90 -23.88 17.45 -4.17
N GLN A 91 -22.80 18.23 -4.19
CA GLN A 91 -21.59 17.91 -3.44
C GLN A 91 -21.73 18.22 -1.94
N ARG A 92 -21.09 17.39 -1.13
CA ARG A 92 -20.88 17.63 0.31
C ARG A 92 -19.42 17.96 0.57
N TYR A 93 -19.20 18.93 1.44
CA TYR A 93 -17.88 19.37 1.88
C TYR A 93 -17.69 19.04 3.36
N ALA A 94 -16.45 18.82 3.76
CA ALA A 94 -16.14 18.55 5.15
C ALA A 94 -16.23 19.84 6.00
N PHE A 95 -15.66 20.96 5.50
CA PHE A 95 -15.47 22.16 6.31
C PHE A 95 -15.78 23.48 5.59
N ILE A 96 -15.99 23.51 4.29
CA ILE A 96 -16.27 24.73 3.52
C ILE A 96 -17.75 24.87 3.17
N GLN A 97 -18.16 26.12 2.94
CA GLN A 97 -19.48 26.42 2.42
C GLN A 97 -19.50 26.30 0.87
N PRO A 98 -20.66 26.02 0.27
CA PRO A 98 -20.78 25.89 -1.18
C PRO A 98 -20.42 27.15 -1.98
N ASP A 99 -20.46 28.33 -1.36
CA ASP A 99 -20.11 29.62 -1.94
C ASP A 99 -18.67 30.05 -1.62
N ALA A 100 -17.84 29.16 -1.09
CA ALA A 100 -16.43 29.45 -0.80
C ALA A 100 -15.71 29.96 -2.06
N ALA A 101 -14.81 30.92 -1.86
CA ALA A 101 -14.04 31.51 -2.95
C ALA A 101 -13.08 30.49 -3.58
N VAL A 102 -12.89 30.60 -4.89
CA VAL A 102 -11.86 29.84 -5.60
C VAL A 102 -10.47 30.26 -5.15
N LEU A 103 -9.60 29.26 -4.98
CA LEU A 103 -8.18 29.44 -4.72
C LEU A 103 -7.40 28.97 -5.95
N GLY A 104 -6.67 29.87 -6.62
CA GLY A 104 -5.83 29.55 -7.76
C GLY A 104 -4.64 28.65 -7.38
N PRO A 105 -3.93 28.08 -8.39
CA PRO A 105 -2.69 27.34 -8.15
C PRO A 105 -1.62 28.24 -7.46
N ARG A 106 -0.91 27.67 -6.51
CA ARG A 106 0.10 28.40 -5.73
C ARG A 106 1.50 28.33 -6.34
N PHE A 107 1.71 27.46 -7.33
CA PHE A 107 3.02 27.25 -7.93
C PHE A 107 2.95 27.21 -9.45
N PRO A 108 4.03 27.59 -10.14
CA PRO A 108 4.12 27.46 -11.59
C PRO A 108 4.27 26.00 -12.00
N PHE A 109 3.77 25.67 -13.19
CA PHE A 109 3.87 24.37 -13.83
C PHE A 109 4.67 24.45 -15.12
N ALA A 110 5.34 23.34 -15.47
CA ALA A 110 6.01 23.15 -16.74
C ALA A 110 5.81 21.71 -17.24
N LYS A 111 5.92 21.53 -18.55
CA LYS A 111 5.92 20.22 -19.20
C LYS A 111 7.32 19.63 -19.17
N HIS A 112 7.42 18.35 -18.88
CA HIS A 112 8.70 17.63 -18.74
C HIS A 112 8.69 16.33 -19.52
N GLY A 113 9.89 15.87 -19.89
CA GLY A 113 10.12 14.65 -20.64
C GLY A 113 9.55 14.69 -22.06
N GLN A 114 9.68 13.59 -22.79
CA GLN A 114 9.06 13.41 -24.11
C GLN A 114 7.54 13.21 -23.99
N SER A 115 7.08 12.68 -22.83
CA SER A 115 5.67 12.51 -22.49
C SER A 115 4.92 13.84 -22.39
N GLY A 116 5.63 14.96 -22.15
CA GLY A 116 5.03 16.27 -21.93
C GLY A 116 4.19 16.36 -20.67
N ALA A 117 4.43 15.48 -19.68
CA ALA A 117 3.73 15.49 -18.42
C ALA A 117 3.97 16.78 -17.63
N GLU A 118 2.91 17.33 -17.04
CA GLU A 118 2.96 18.58 -16.29
C GLU A 118 3.32 18.32 -14.84
N PHE A 119 4.31 19.05 -14.33
CA PHE A 119 4.71 19.07 -12.94
C PHE A 119 4.85 20.51 -12.44
N SER A 120 4.50 20.70 -11.18
CA SER A 120 4.83 21.94 -10.48
C SER A 120 6.35 22.03 -10.22
N ASP A 121 6.86 23.25 -10.09
CA ASP A 121 8.26 23.51 -9.74
C ASP A 121 8.65 22.99 -8.34
N ARG A 122 7.67 22.48 -7.58
CA ARG A 122 7.89 21.82 -6.28
C ARG A 122 8.40 20.40 -6.41
N LEU A 123 8.39 19.82 -7.61
CA LEU A 123 8.79 18.45 -7.91
C LEU A 123 9.99 18.37 -8.89
N PRO A 124 11.13 19.07 -8.58
CA PRO A 124 12.27 19.17 -9.51
C PRO A 124 13.01 17.86 -9.75
N TYR A 125 12.82 16.82 -8.93
CA TYR A 125 13.43 15.50 -9.12
C TYR A 125 12.49 14.57 -9.87
N LEU A 126 11.21 14.47 -9.48
CA LEU A 126 10.21 13.66 -10.19
C LEU A 126 10.02 14.12 -11.64
N SER A 127 10.08 15.43 -11.91
CA SER A 127 9.99 15.97 -13.26
C SER A 127 11.09 15.47 -14.21
N LYS A 128 12.27 15.09 -13.69
CA LYS A 128 13.38 14.54 -14.48
C LYS A 128 13.15 13.10 -14.93
N ILE A 129 12.24 12.40 -14.28
CA ILE A 129 11.89 11.01 -14.60
C ILE A 129 10.45 10.90 -15.15
N ALA A 130 9.92 12.00 -15.70
CA ALA A 130 8.55 12.07 -16.22
C ALA A 130 8.23 10.92 -17.20
N ASP A 131 9.19 10.53 -18.03
CA ASP A 131 9.04 9.47 -19.04
C ASP A 131 9.11 8.05 -18.45
N ASP A 132 9.45 7.89 -17.17
CA ASP A 132 9.40 6.61 -16.44
C ASP A 132 8.08 6.45 -15.66
N LEU A 133 7.26 7.52 -15.57
CA LEU A 133 6.05 7.53 -14.76
C LEU A 133 4.80 7.26 -15.58
N THR A 134 3.85 6.57 -14.96
CA THR A 134 2.45 6.46 -15.36
C THR A 134 1.63 7.34 -14.43
N ILE A 135 1.14 8.48 -14.90
CA ILE A 135 0.39 9.44 -14.09
C ILE A 135 -1.11 9.20 -14.29
N VAL A 136 -1.88 9.10 -13.21
CA VAL A 136 -3.33 8.94 -13.21
C VAL A 136 -3.95 10.17 -12.56
N LYS A 137 -4.54 11.07 -13.39
CA LYS A 137 -5.17 12.32 -12.92
C LYS A 137 -6.65 12.17 -12.55
N SER A 138 -7.21 11.00 -12.81
CA SER A 138 -8.65 10.73 -12.73
C SER A 138 -9.04 9.80 -11.58
N MET A 139 -8.21 9.71 -10.55
CA MET A 139 -8.55 8.95 -9.36
C MET A 139 -9.75 9.57 -8.64
N HIS A 140 -10.66 8.72 -8.13
CA HIS A 140 -11.75 9.13 -7.24
C HIS A 140 -12.03 8.05 -6.18
N THR A 141 -12.66 8.45 -5.08
CA THR A 141 -12.96 7.60 -3.92
C THR A 141 -14.34 7.92 -3.34
N ASP A 142 -14.89 6.98 -2.56
CA ASP A 142 -16.21 7.12 -1.92
C ASP A 142 -16.15 7.89 -0.59
N HIS A 143 -14.95 8.12 -0.06
CA HIS A 143 -14.77 8.69 1.26
C HIS A 143 -14.06 10.05 1.22
N PHE A 144 -14.57 11.00 1.99
CA PHE A 144 -14.04 12.36 2.09
C PHE A 144 -13.34 12.67 3.42
N ASN A 145 -13.36 11.73 4.38
CA ASN A 145 -12.63 11.85 5.66
C ASN A 145 -11.41 10.93 5.67
N HIS A 146 -10.31 11.37 6.29
CA HIS A 146 -9.02 10.66 6.27
C HIS A 146 -9.11 9.22 6.75
N ALA A 147 -9.66 8.94 7.94
CA ALA A 147 -9.64 7.59 8.49
C ALA A 147 -10.34 6.56 7.57
N PRO A 148 -11.61 6.76 7.14
CA PRO A 148 -12.25 5.82 6.22
C PRO A 148 -11.59 5.81 4.83
N ALA A 149 -11.12 6.94 4.30
CA ALA A 149 -10.47 6.98 2.99
C ALA A 149 -9.10 6.28 3.00
N GLN A 150 -8.30 6.45 4.05
CA GLN A 150 -7.03 5.74 4.24
C GLN A 150 -7.23 4.24 4.35
N LEU A 151 -8.23 3.81 5.13
CA LEU A 151 -8.63 2.41 5.22
C LEU A 151 -9.10 1.88 3.85
N PHE A 152 -9.94 2.63 3.14
CA PHE A 152 -10.47 2.23 1.84
C PHE A 152 -9.35 2.03 0.81
N MET A 153 -8.40 2.97 0.74
CA MET A 153 -7.25 2.87 -0.15
C MET A 153 -6.37 1.64 0.16
N THR A 154 -6.23 1.28 1.44
CA THR A 154 -5.31 0.22 1.85
C THR A 154 -5.97 -1.14 2.04
N THR A 155 -7.28 -1.21 2.34
CA THR A 155 -8.00 -2.45 2.67
C THR A 155 -9.22 -2.73 1.78
N GLY A 156 -9.55 -1.82 0.87
CA GLY A 156 -10.78 -1.89 0.07
C GLY A 156 -12.07 -1.67 0.88
N SER A 157 -11.96 -1.14 2.11
CA SER A 157 -13.13 -0.88 2.97
C SER A 157 -12.89 0.34 3.85
N GLY A 158 -13.87 1.24 3.94
CA GLY A 158 -13.78 2.43 4.80
C GLY A 158 -13.93 2.14 6.30
N ILE A 159 -14.17 0.90 6.69
CA ILE A 159 -14.28 0.48 8.09
C ILE A 159 -13.15 -0.48 8.47
N PRO A 160 -12.64 -0.45 9.73
CA PRO A 160 -11.59 -1.35 10.18
C PRO A 160 -12.06 -2.82 10.23
N GLY A 161 -11.09 -3.75 10.32
CA GLY A 161 -11.35 -5.19 10.40
C GLY A 161 -11.18 -5.93 9.07
N ARG A 162 -10.92 -5.23 7.97
CA ARG A 162 -10.58 -5.81 6.67
C ARG A 162 -9.08 -6.00 6.52
N ALA A 163 -8.70 -7.02 5.75
CA ALA A 163 -7.30 -7.28 5.43
C ALA A 163 -6.76 -6.22 4.47
N SER A 164 -5.54 -5.76 4.73
CA SER A 164 -4.85 -4.79 3.87
C SER A 164 -4.34 -5.44 2.58
N MET A 165 -4.07 -4.62 1.55
CA MET A 165 -3.53 -5.08 0.26
C MET A 165 -2.25 -5.91 0.45
N GLY A 166 -1.32 -5.46 1.30
CA GLY A 166 -0.11 -6.22 1.60
C GLY A 166 -0.40 -7.56 2.26
N SER A 167 -1.42 -7.63 3.12
CA SER A 167 -1.89 -8.89 3.71
C SER A 167 -2.51 -9.82 2.68
N TRP A 168 -3.31 -9.30 1.75
CA TRP A 168 -3.87 -10.07 0.64
C TRP A 168 -2.78 -10.63 -0.28
N LEU A 169 -1.75 -9.84 -0.62
CA LEU A 169 -0.62 -10.32 -1.43
C LEU A 169 0.20 -11.37 -0.69
N SER A 170 0.48 -11.14 0.61
CA SER A 170 1.16 -12.13 1.46
C SER A 170 0.37 -13.45 1.55
N TYR A 171 -0.95 -13.38 1.70
CA TYR A 171 -1.83 -14.55 1.73
C TYR A 171 -1.88 -15.28 0.39
N GLY A 172 -2.05 -14.55 -0.72
CA GLY A 172 -2.24 -15.15 -2.04
C GLY A 172 -0.97 -15.75 -2.63
N ILE A 173 0.14 -15.02 -2.59
CA ILE A 173 1.37 -15.39 -3.31
C ILE A 173 2.62 -15.45 -2.43
N GLY A 174 2.50 -15.20 -1.12
CA GLY A 174 3.62 -15.26 -0.20
C GLY A 174 4.73 -14.25 -0.49
N SER A 175 5.94 -14.57 -0.07
CA SER A 175 7.14 -13.75 -0.24
C SER A 175 8.28 -14.57 -0.82
N GLU A 176 9.22 -13.91 -1.51
CA GLU A 176 10.49 -14.52 -1.94
C GLU A 176 11.56 -14.41 -0.84
N ALA A 177 11.30 -13.61 0.20
CA ALA A 177 12.20 -13.46 1.34
C ALA A 177 12.01 -14.61 2.33
N ASP A 178 13.11 -15.32 2.66
CA ASP A 178 13.09 -16.41 3.64
C ASP A 178 13.31 -15.93 5.09
N ASP A 179 14.00 -14.81 5.26
CA ASP A 179 14.48 -14.29 6.56
C ASP A 179 13.98 -12.86 6.87
N LEU A 180 13.08 -12.35 6.04
CA LEU A 180 12.40 -11.06 6.21
C LEU A 180 10.89 -11.22 6.04
N PRO A 181 10.07 -10.35 6.67
CA PRO A 181 8.63 -10.38 6.46
C PRO A 181 8.26 -10.14 5.00
N GLY A 182 7.23 -10.84 4.54
CA GLY A 182 6.68 -10.59 3.20
C GLY A 182 5.98 -9.25 3.06
N PHE A 183 5.55 -8.65 4.17
CA PHE A 183 4.94 -7.33 4.23
C PHE A 183 5.59 -6.46 5.31
N VAL A 184 6.27 -5.41 4.89
CA VAL A 184 6.98 -4.45 5.77
C VAL A 184 6.32 -3.08 5.68
N VAL A 185 6.21 -2.42 6.84
CA VAL A 185 5.62 -1.07 6.97
C VAL A 185 6.66 -0.12 7.57
N MET A 186 6.84 1.04 6.94
CA MET A 186 7.68 2.12 7.43
C MET A 186 6.89 3.42 7.50
N ARG A 187 7.21 4.27 8.47
CA ARG A 187 6.50 5.53 8.68
C ARG A 187 7.46 6.69 8.80
N SER A 188 7.03 7.84 8.33
CA SER A 188 7.67 9.15 8.54
C SER A 188 6.61 10.24 8.61
N GLY A 189 6.95 11.38 9.16
CA GLY A 189 5.97 12.45 9.43
C GLY A 189 5.15 12.19 10.70
N GLY A 190 3.91 12.63 10.71
CA GLY A 190 3.01 12.52 11.86
C GLY A 190 2.20 11.21 11.92
N ASN A 191 1.08 11.25 12.61
CA ASN A 191 0.17 10.13 12.75
C ASN A 191 -0.73 9.95 11.51
N LEU A 192 -1.20 8.73 11.31
CA LEU A 192 -2.19 8.37 10.29
C LEU A 192 -3.55 8.18 10.96
N SER A 193 -4.60 8.70 10.36
CA SER A 193 -5.96 8.63 10.92
C SER A 193 -6.53 7.22 10.92
N GLY A 194 -6.18 6.38 9.93
CA GLY A 194 -6.58 4.97 9.86
C GLY A 194 -5.82 4.04 10.82
N GLY A 195 -4.72 4.52 11.43
CA GLY A 195 -3.93 3.78 12.42
C GLY A 195 -3.37 2.46 11.91
N SER A 196 -3.16 1.51 12.82
CA SER A 196 -2.59 0.19 12.48
C SER A 196 -3.53 -0.70 11.65
N ALA A 197 -4.80 -0.40 11.58
CA ALA A 197 -5.75 -1.13 10.72
C ALA A 197 -5.37 -1.05 9.23
N MET A 198 -4.62 -0.03 8.82
CA MET A 198 -4.15 0.16 7.44
C MET A 198 -3.16 -0.91 6.97
N TRP A 199 -2.54 -1.67 7.86
CA TRP A 199 -1.61 -2.77 7.56
C TRP A 199 -1.92 -4.06 8.31
N GLY A 200 -3.11 -4.13 8.89
CA GLY A 200 -3.59 -5.32 9.61
C GLY A 200 -3.97 -6.45 8.67
N SER A 201 -3.91 -7.69 9.18
CA SER A 201 -4.40 -8.87 8.47
C SER A 201 -5.93 -8.97 8.45
N GLY A 202 -6.65 -8.20 9.29
CA GLY A 202 -8.10 -8.26 9.39
C GLY A 202 -8.57 -9.66 9.78
N PHE A 203 -9.36 -10.28 8.90
CA PHE A 203 -9.84 -11.66 9.08
C PHE A 203 -8.89 -12.73 8.54
N LEU A 204 -7.81 -12.34 7.83
CA LEU A 204 -6.77 -13.27 7.40
C LEU A 204 -5.91 -13.69 8.61
N PRO A 205 -5.21 -14.85 8.56
CA PRO A 205 -4.26 -15.24 9.59
C PRO A 205 -3.24 -14.13 9.90
N SER A 206 -2.89 -14.00 11.18
CA SER A 206 -2.06 -12.88 11.67
C SER A 206 -0.63 -12.86 11.11
N GLU A 207 -0.15 -13.97 10.57
CA GLU A 207 1.15 -14.08 9.87
C GLU A 207 1.25 -13.20 8.61
N HIS A 208 0.11 -12.81 8.04
CA HIS A 208 0.05 -11.97 6.83
C HIS A 208 0.00 -10.47 7.11
N GLN A 209 -0.03 -10.04 8.39
CA GLN A 209 -0.07 -8.62 8.71
C GLN A 209 1.27 -7.91 8.41
N GLY A 210 1.20 -6.60 8.17
CA GLY A 210 2.39 -5.79 7.98
C GLY A 210 3.22 -5.66 9.26
N VAL A 211 4.53 -5.87 9.13
CA VAL A 211 5.49 -5.73 10.24
C VAL A 211 6.06 -4.32 10.22
N PRO A 212 5.78 -3.49 11.24
CA PRO A 212 6.27 -2.12 11.29
C PRO A 212 7.77 -2.08 11.63
N PHE A 213 8.56 -1.47 10.75
CA PHE A 213 9.94 -1.11 11.00
C PHE A 213 9.98 0.32 11.53
N ARG A 214 10.73 0.51 12.61
CA ARG A 214 10.86 1.79 13.33
C ARG A 214 12.17 2.47 13.00
N GLU A 215 12.18 3.75 13.24
CA GLU A 215 13.40 4.54 13.26
C GLU A 215 14.23 4.22 14.52
N GLY A 216 15.57 4.27 14.38
CA GLY A 216 16.52 4.12 15.50
C GLY A 216 17.25 2.80 15.58
N ALA A 217 17.88 2.56 16.73
CA ALA A 217 18.75 1.40 16.95
C ALA A 217 18.03 0.05 17.02
N GLU A 218 16.74 0.08 17.34
CA GLU A 218 15.87 -1.11 17.37
C GLU A 218 14.77 -0.99 16.31
N PRO A 219 15.08 -1.31 15.04
CA PRO A 219 14.15 -1.11 13.93
C PRO A 219 12.89 -1.96 14.05
N ILE A 220 12.97 -3.06 14.77
CA ILE A 220 11.85 -3.96 15.00
C ILE A 220 11.76 -4.19 16.51
N LEU A 221 10.58 -3.92 17.08
CA LEU A 221 10.37 -4.11 18.51
C LEU A 221 10.56 -5.57 18.93
N HIS A 222 11.21 -5.74 20.05
CA HIS A 222 11.39 -7.04 20.72
C HIS A 222 12.10 -8.09 19.87
N VAL A 223 12.83 -7.67 18.83
CA VAL A 223 13.68 -8.57 18.04
C VAL A 223 14.96 -8.92 18.78
N ALA A 224 15.53 -7.98 19.54
CA ALA A 224 16.73 -8.25 20.32
C ALA A 224 16.45 -9.21 21.50
N ASN A 225 17.41 -10.10 21.78
CA ASN A 225 17.29 -10.97 22.94
C ASN A 225 17.34 -10.18 24.26
N PRO A 226 16.57 -10.60 25.28
CA PRO A 226 16.73 -10.09 26.63
C PRO A 226 18.17 -10.27 27.12
N LYS A 227 18.62 -9.37 28.00
CA LYS A 227 19.95 -9.43 28.58
C LYS A 227 20.17 -10.78 29.26
N GLY A 228 21.25 -11.47 28.90
CA GLY A 228 21.61 -12.78 29.45
C GLY A 228 21.07 -13.99 28.67
N ILE A 229 20.30 -13.78 27.60
CA ILE A 229 19.86 -14.86 26.70
C ILE A 229 20.67 -14.77 25.42
N ASP A 230 21.51 -15.73 25.14
CA ASP A 230 22.22 -15.85 23.89
C ASP A 230 21.34 -16.51 22.78
N ARG A 231 21.86 -16.52 21.57
CA ARG A 231 21.14 -17.07 20.41
C ARG A 231 20.87 -18.57 20.53
N THR A 232 21.76 -19.31 21.20
CA THR A 232 21.62 -20.77 21.39
C THR A 232 20.50 -21.07 22.39
N ALA A 233 20.48 -20.38 23.52
CA ALA A 233 19.43 -20.52 24.52
C ALA A 233 18.06 -20.11 23.95
N GLN A 234 18.04 -19.05 23.15
CA GLN A 234 16.81 -18.63 22.44
C GLN A 234 16.33 -19.72 21.47
N ARG A 235 17.21 -20.31 20.63
CA ARG A 235 16.84 -21.39 19.72
C ARG A 235 16.23 -22.58 20.47
N GLN A 236 16.86 -23.02 21.55
CA GLN A 236 16.35 -24.11 22.39
C GLN A 236 14.97 -23.78 22.96
N THR A 237 14.76 -22.54 23.41
CA THR A 237 13.45 -22.09 23.91
C THR A 237 12.39 -22.12 22.82
N LEU A 238 12.71 -21.65 21.62
CA LEU A 238 11.80 -21.67 20.47
C LEU A 238 11.47 -23.11 20.03
N ASP A 239 12.45 -24.00 19.99
CA ASP A 239 12.23 -25.42 19.66
C ASP A 239 11.26 -26.08 20.64
N LEU A 240 11.38 -25.78 21.93
CA LEU A 240 10.47 -26.28 22.96
C LEU A 240 9.05 -25.68 22.78
N LEU A 241 8.94 -24.37 22.59
CA LEU A 241 7.65 -23.70 22.34
C LEU A 241 6.97 -24.25 21.08
N ASN A 242 7.73 -24.42 20.00
CA ASN A 242 7.20 -24.99 18.76
C ASN A 242 6.69 -26.42 18.94
N LYS A 243 7.41 -27.24 19.72
CA LYS A 243 6.98 -28.60 20.07
C LYS A 243 5.67 -28.60 20.86
N LEU A 244 5.54 -27.71 21.85
CA LEU A 244 4.32 -27.55 22.64
C LEU A 244 3.14 -27.06 21.76
N ASN A 245 3.39 -26.04 20.95
CA ASN A 245 2.37 -25.46 20.06
C ASN A 245 1.90 -26.46 19.02
N ARG A 246 2.80 -27.23 18.39
CA ARG A 246 2.42 -28.32 17.46
C ARG A 246 1.57 -29.39 18.13
N GLY A 247 1.90 -29.75 19.39
CA GLY A 247 1.10 -30.69 20.18
C GLY A 247 -0.30 -30.14 20.49
N THR A 248 -0.43 -28.84 20.73
CA THR A 248 -1.71 -28.17 20.96
C THR A 248 -2.49 -28.06 19.65
N HIS A 249 -1.83 -27.66 18.53
CA HIS A 249 -2.45 -27.62 17.21
C HIS A 249 -3.01 -28.98 16.78
N GLY A 250 -2.27 -30.06 17.02
CA GLY A 250 -2.74 -31.43 16.71
C GLY A 250 -4.01 -31.82 17.47
N LYS A 251 -4.29 -31.21 18.63
CA LYS A 251 -5.50 -31.46 19.42
C LYS A 251 -6.65 -30.50 19.08
N MET A 252 -6.36 -29.24 18.86
CA MET A 252 -7.35 -28.17 18.70
C MET A 252 -7.66 -27.83 17.23
N GLY A 253 -6.67 -27.98 16.34
CA GLY A 253 -6.81 -27.64 14.91
C GLY A 253 -6.89 -26.14 14.62
N ASP A 254 -6.55 -25.28 15.60
CA ASP A 254 -6.62 -23.82 15.45
C ASP A 254 -5.46 -23.33 14.57
N PRO A 255 -5.71 -22.70 13.41
CA PRO A 255 -4.70 -22.21 12.50
C PRO A 255 -3.82 -21.11 13.10
N GLU A 256 -4.31 -20.31 14.06
CA GLU A 256 -3.54 -19.25 14.74
C GLU A 256 -2.35 -19.80 15.54
N ILE A 257 -2.38 -21.07 15.92
CA ILE A 257 -1.22 -21.73 16.56
C ILE A 257 -0.05 -21.84 15.58
N ASN A 258 -0.34 -22.19 14.31
CA ASN A 258 0.70 -22.22 13.26
C ASN A 258 1.20 -20.81 12.93
N ALA A 259 0.31 -19.82 12.84
CA ALA A 259 0.69 -18.42 12.65
C ALA A 259 1.66 -17.92 13.74
N ARG A 260 1.45 -18.31 15.00
CA ARG A 260 2.39 -18.01 16.11
C ARG A 260 3.75 -18.69 15.96
N ILE A 261 3.78 -19.96 15.54
CA ILE A 261 5.02 -20.69 15.27
C ILE A 261 5.82 -19.93 14.21
N GLU A 262 5.21 -19.60 13.08
CA GLU A 262 5.86 -18.88 11.99
C GLU A 262 6.30 -17.47 12.40
N ALA A 263 5.51 -16.76 13.20
CA ALA A 263 5.88 -15.44 13.73
C ALA A 263 7.13 -15.50 14.62
N TYR A 264 7.24 -16.50 15.49
CA TYR A 264 8.44 -16.68 16.34
C TYR A 264 9.68 -17.07 15.52
N GLU A 265 9.52 -17.96 14.54
CA GLU A 265 10.61 -18.34 13.64
C GLU A 265 11.06 -17.15 12.79
N MET A 266 10.13 -16.36 12.27
CA MET A 266 10.44 -15.13 11.53
C MET A 266 11.20 -14.13 12.41
N ALA A 267 10.73 -13.87 13.63
CA ALA A 267 11.41 -12.98 14.58
C ALA A 267 12.86 -13.45 14.88
N TYR A 268 13.08 -14.75 15.03
CA TYR A 268 14.41 -15.31 15.23
C TYR A 268 15.33 -15.11 14.01
N ARG A 269 14.81 -15.34 12.78
CA ARG A 269 15.57 -15.08 11.54
C ARG A 269 15.92 -13.61 11.39
N MET A 270 14.95 -12.73 11.65
CA MET A 270 15.10 -11.28 11.54
C MET A 270 16.17 -10.68 12.48
N GLN A 271 16.39 -11.26 13.66
CA GLN A 271 17.44 -10.80 14.59
C GLN A 271 18.83 -10.73 13.96
N ALA A 272 19.14 -11.66 13.06
CA ALA A 272 20.43 -11.67 12.37
C ALA A 272 20.49 -10.72 11.19
N ARG A 273 19.35 -10.49 10.50
CA ARG A 273 19.28 -9.76 9.22
C ARG A 273 18.92 -8.30 9.37
N ALA A 274 18.06 -7.95 10.32
CA ALA A 274 17.61 -6.57 10.48
C ALA A 274 18.75 -5.57 10.73
N PRO A 275 19.77 -5.85 11.57
CA PRO A 275 20.90 -4.93 11.75
C PRO A 275 21.67 -4.68 10.43
N GLU A 276 21.94 -5.74 9.66
CA GLU A 276 22.61 -5.62 8.36
C GLU A 276 21.77 -4.80 7.35
N LEU A 277 20.46 -5.03 7.32
CA LEU A 277 19.53 -4.33 6.44
C LEU A 277 19.52 -2.83 6.73
N MET A 278 19.56 -2.43 8.00
CA MET A 278 19.52 -1.04 8.45
C MET A 278 20.87 -0.33 8.38
N ASP A 279 21.97 -1.06 8.24
CA ASP A 279 23.32 -0.47 8.13
C ASP A 279 23.58 0.05 6.72
N PHE A 280 23.49 1.36 6.54
CA PHE A 280 23.80 2.05 5.29
C PHE A 280 25.29 2.37 5.12
N SER A 281 26.17 1.94 6.03
CA SER A 281 27.62 2.22 5.92
C SER A 281 28.27 1.60 4.69
N LYS A 282 27.64 0.56 4.12
CA LYS A 282 28.09 -0.12 2.92
C LYS A 282 27.54 0.49 1.61
N GLU A 283 26.61 1.41 1.70
CA GLU A 283 26.11 2.13 0.52
C GLU A 283 27.17 3.14 0.04
N SER A 284 27.27 3.31 -1.29
CA SER A 284 28.15 4.32 -1.86
C SER A 284 27.67 5.73 -1.51
N GLN A 285 28.59 6.69 -1.42
CA GLN A 285 28.22 8.08 -1.19
C GLN A 285 27.29 8.60 -2.31
N GLU A 286 27.51 8.17 -3.55
CA GLU A 286 26.67 8.48 -4.71
C GLU A 286 25.21 8.03 -4.46
N THR A 287 25.01 6.81 -3.95
CA THR A 287 23.67 6.30 -3.61
C THR A 287 23.06 7.12 -2.49
N LEU A 288 23.80 7.43 -1.41
CA LEU A 288 23.30 8.25 -0.32
C LEU A 288 22.89 9.64 -0.78
N ASP A 289 23.69 10.27 -1.65
CA ASP A 289 23.42 11.60 -2.21
C ASP A 289 22.23 11.57 -3.18
N LEU A 290 22.09 10.52 -3.97
CA LEU A 290 20.95 10.31 -4.88
C LEU A 290 19.62 10.38 -4.10
N TYR A 291 19.51 9.62 -3.00
CA TYR A 291 18.32 9.62 -2.15
C TYR A 291 18.22 10.86 -1.24
N GLY A 292 19.28 11.61 -1.05
CA GLY A 292 19.36 12.70 -0.07
C GLY A 292 19.40 12.18 1.37
N VAL A 293 19.93 10.98 1.60
CA VAL A 293 20.06 10.36 2.92
C VAL A 293 21.18 11.06 3.70
N LYS A 294 20.86 11.54 4.91
CA LYS A 294 21.82 12.09 5.84
C LYS A 294 22.15 11.06 6.91
N LYS A 295 23.45 10.78 7.08
CA LYS A 295 23.94 9.80 8.06
C LYS A 295 23.38 10.10 9.46
N GLY A 296 22.84 9.07 10.11
CA GLY A 296 22.26 9.18 11.45
C GLY A 296 20.89 9.87 11.54
N LYS A 297 20.26 10.21 10.40
CA LYS A 297 18.89 10.72 10.36
C LYS A 297 17.98 9.70 9.70
N SER A 298 16.91 9.38 10.38
CA SER A 298 15.81 8.61 9.82
C SER A 298 14.71 9.56 9.32
N ASN A 299 14.29 9.35 8.08
CA ASN A 299 13.26 10.16 7.43
C ASN A 299 12.71 9.42 6.20
N PHE A 300 11.88 10.07 5.41
CA PHE A 300 11.34 9.47 4.19
C PHE A 300 12.43 9.00 3.22
N ALA A 301 13.53 9.72 3.09
CA ALA A 301 14.64 9.35 2.21
C ALA A 301 15.33 8.05 2.65
N SER A 302 15.63 7.89 3.95
CA SER A 302 16.17 6.65 4.48
C SER A 302 15.20 5.48 4.34
N ASN A 303 13.89 5.73 4.47
CA ASN A 303 12.86 4.70 4.26
C ASN A 303 12.80 4.27 2.79
N CYS A 304 12.95 5.19 1.81
CA CYS A 304 13.03 4.84 0.39
C CYS A 304 14.26 3.97 0.07
N LEU A 305 15.42 4.32 0.62
CA LEU A 305 16.63 3.50 0.47
C LEU A 305 16.45 2.11 1.11
N LEU A 306 15.84 2.06 2.29
CA LEU A 306 15.54 0.80 2.96
C LEU A 306 14.52 -0.04 2.16
N ALA A 307 13.54 0.60 1.52
CA ALA A 307 12.58 -0.09 0.65
C ALA A 307 13.28 -0.78 -0.54
N ARG A 308 14.24 -0.10 -1.18
CA ARG A 308 15.06 -0.71 -2.24
C ARG A 308 15.80 -1.95 -1.71
N ARG A 309 16.44 -1.85 -0.54
CA ARG A 309 17.17 -2.97 0.09
C ARG A 309 16.26 -4.14 0.49
N LEU A 310 15.05 -3.86 0.94
CA LEU A 310 14.02 -4.88 1.20
C LEU A 310 13.58 -5.57 -0.09
N ALA A 311 13.37 -4.78 -1.15
CA ALA A 311 13.01 -5.29 -2.48
C ALA A 311 14.11 -6.21 -3.06
N GLU A 312 15.39 -5.87 -2.91
CA GLU A 312 16.53 -6.71 -3.28
C GLU A 312 16.54 -8.07 -2.57
N ARG A 313 15.97 -8.12 -1.36
CA ARG A 313 15.90 -9.35 -0.54
C ARG A 313 14.58 -10.10 -0.68
N GLY A 314 13.74 -9.72 -1.65
CA GLY A 314 12.52 -10.46 -1.98
C GLY A 314 11.29 -10.13 -1.14
N THR A 315 11.30 -9.06 -0.31
CA THR A 315 10.09 -8.62 0.40
C THR A 315 9.00 -8.29 -0.62
N ARG A 316 7.82 -8.89 -0.47
CA ARG A 316 6.72 -8.83 -1.45
C ARG A 316 6.01 -7.50 -1.49
N PHE A 317 5.68 -6.93 -0.32
CA PHE A 317 4.96 -5.67 -0.22
C PHE A 317 5.63 -4.76 0.80
N ILE A 318 5.99 -3.56 0.37
CA ILE A 318 6.72 -2.59 1.18
C ILE A 318 5.89 -1.31 1.19
N GLN A 319 5.32 -0.97 2.35
CA GLN A 319 4.45 0.19 2.52
C GLN A 319 5.20 1.29 3.25
N LEU A 320 5.41 2.43 2.58
CA LEU A 320 5.94 3.63 3.20
C LEU A 320 4.80 4.63 3.41
N TYR A 321 4.59 5.03 4.66
CA TYR A 321 3.67 6.11 4.98
C TYR A 321 4.44 7.39 5.29
N HIS A 322 4.09 8.47 4.58
CA HIS A 322 4.55 9.82 4.89
C HIS A 322 3.35 10.73 5.12
N SER A 323 3.12 11.13 6.36
CA SER A 323 1.97 11.96 6.72
C SER A 323 2.36 13.44 6.84
N GLY A 324 1.34 14.31 6.87
CA GLY A 324 1.51 15.74 7.00
C GLY A 324 0.99 16.55 5.82
N TRP A 325 0.29 15.90 4.88
CA TRP A 325 -0.26 16.56 3.68
C TRP A 325 -1.61 17.25 3.91
N ASP A 326 -2.18 17.14 5.11
CA ASP A 326 -3.50 17.70 5.45
C ASP A 326 -3.47 19.23 5.56
N ALA A 327 -3.61 19.92 4.44
CA ALA A 327 -3.39 21.36 4.28
C ALA A 327 -4.68 22.19 4.41
N HIS A 328 -5.33 22.12 5.56
CA HIS A 328 -6.49 22.99 5.90
C HIS A 328 -6.11 24.48 6.13
N SER A 329 -4.84 24.78 6.21
CA SER A 329 -4.30 26.14 6.29
C SER A 329 -2.99 26.22 5.54
N ASN A 330 -2.69 27.40 4.96
CA ASN A 330 -1.41 27.64 4.32
C ASN A 330 -0.96 26.51 3.40
N VAL A 331 -1.80 26.18 2.40
CA VAL A 331 -1.52 25.08 1.45
C VAL A 331 -0.16 25.27 0.77
N GLU A 332 0.22 26.51 0.47
CA GLU A 332 1.52 26.84 -0.13
C GLU A 332 2.69 26.39 0.75
N GLY A 333 2.72 26.79 2.01
CA GLY A 333 3.77 26.40 2.95
C GLY A 333 3.78 24.90 3.22
N ASN A 334 2.61 24.27 3.33
CA ASN A 334 2.48 22.84 3.52
C ASN A 334 3.08 22.08 2.33
N VAL A 335 2.59 22.34 1.11
CA VAL A 335 3.05 21.64 -0.10
C VAL A 335 4.54 21.84 -0.34
N LYS A 336 5.07 23.07 -0.14
CA LYS A 336 6.50 23.34 -0.24
C LYS A 336 7.34 22.45 0.68
N ASN A 337 6.90 22.27 1.93
CA ASN A 337 7.63 21.47 2.91
C ASN A 337 7.51 19.98 2.64
N GLN A 338 6.31 19.49 2.33
CA GLN A 338 6.06 18.08 2.10
C GLN A 338 6.69 17.60 0.77
N ALA A 339 6.55 18.38 -0.31
CA ALA A 339 7.20 18.07 -1.58
C ALA A 339 8.72 18.00 -1.43
N LYS A 340 9.33 18.97 -0.73
CA LYS A 340 10.78 18.94 -0.42
C LYS A 340 11.20 17.69 0.35
N ALA A 341 10.33 17.15 1.20
CA ALA A 341 10.65 15.96 1.99
C ALA A 341 10.61 14.65 1.17
N VAL A 342 9.78 14.61 0.10
CA VAL A 342 9.53 13.34 -0.60
C VAL A 342 10.01 13.28 -2.05
N ASP A 343 10.12 14.41 -2.75
CA ASP A 343 10.38 14.47 -4.19
C ASP A 343 11.68 13.76 -4.59
N GLN A 344 12.81 14.17 -3.99
CA GLN A 344 14.12 13.62 -4.30
C GLN A 344 14.16 12.10 -4.07
N ALA A 345 13.71 11.65 -2.91
CA ALA A 345 13.80 10.25 -2.54
C ALA A 345 12.84 9.36 -3.34
N SER A 346 11.66 9.87 -3.72
CA SER A 346 10.73 9.16 -4.60
C SER A 346 11.32 8.96 -6.00
N ALA A 347 11.92 10.02 -6.57
CA ALA A 347 12.61 9.95 -7.85
C ALA A 347 13.83 9.04 -7.80
N ALA A 348 14.64 9.15 -6.73
CA ALA A 348 15.82 8.33 -6.51
C ALA A 348 15.46 6.83 -6.45
N LEU A 349 14.38 6.47 -5.78
CA LEU A 349 13.93 5.07 -5.70
C LEU A 349 13.66 4.49 -7.10
N VAL A 350 12.94 5.22 -7.95
CA VAL A 350 12.65 4.78 -9.34
C VAL A 350 13.93 4.67 -10.15
N GLN A 351 14.81 5.69 -10.07
CA GLN A 351 16.10 5.70 -10.79
C GLN A 351 17.01 4.57 -10.34
N ASP A 352 17.11 4.31 -9.05
CA ASP A 352 17.98 3.27 -8.50
C ASP A 352 17.47 1.87 -8.84
N LEU A 353 16.16 1.62 -8.74
CA LEU A 353 15.55 0.38 -9.20
C LEU A 353 15.77 0.15 -10.69
N LYS A 354 15.68 1.22 -11.52
CA LYS A 354 15.97 1.15 -12.95
C LYS A 354 17.44 0.81 -13.21
N ARG A 355 18.36 1.50 -12.53
CA ARG A 355 19.81 1.25 -12.63
C ARG A 355 20.19 -0.18 -12.25
N LEU A 356 19.52 -0.75 -11.27
CA LEU A 356 19.73 -2.12 -10.79
C LEU A 356 19.00 -3.19 -11.63
N GLY A 357 18.26 -2.80 -12.67
CA GLY A 357 17.46 -3.73 -13.48
C GLY A 357 16.26 -4.33 -12.74
N MET A 358 15.82 -3.70 -11.65
CA MET A 358 14.73 -4.18 -10.78
C MET A 358 13.38 -3.48 -11.06
N LEU A 359 13.40 -2.35 -11.78
CA LEU A 359 12.16 -1.59 -12.02
C LEU A 359 11.17 -2.38 -12.87
N GLU A 360 11.63 -3.24 -13.77
CA GLU A 360 10.76 -4.04 -14.63
C GLU A 360 9.82 -4.95 -13.84
N ASP A 361 10.27 -5.50 -12.70
CA ASP A 361 9.51 -6.43 -11.85
C ASP A 361 9.16 -5.86 -10.46
N THR A 362 9.40 -4.57 -10.23
CA THR A 362 9.04 -3.84 -9.01
C THR A 362 8.09 -2.70 -9.35
N LEU A 363 6.86 -2.81 -8.87
CA LEU A 363 5.86 -1.75 -9.00
C LEU A 363 6.04 -0.71 -7.89
N VAL A 364 6.32 0.52 -8.25
CA VAL A 364 6.30 1.67 -7.33
C VAL A 364 4.98 2.40 -7.52
N VAL A 365 4.24 2.64 -6.42
CA VAL A 365 2.98 3.39 -6.40
C VAL A 365 3.12 4.58 -5.47
N TRP A 366 2.66 5.75 -5.87
CA TRP A 366 2.68 6.98 -5.08
C TRP A 366 1.32 7.66 -5.10
N GLY A 367 0.82 8.07 -3.96
CA GLY A 367 -0.39 8.85 -3.83
C GLY A 367 -0.99 8.81 -2.43
N GLY A 368 -2.04 9.60 -2.22
CA GLY A 368 -2.78 9.67 -0.97
C GLY A 368 -4.19 9.12 -1.09
N GLU A 369 -5.01 9.43 -0.08
CA GLU A 369 -6.36 8.87 0.06
C GLU A 369 -7.46 9.59 -0.73
N PHE A 370 -7.26 10.88 -1.06
CA PHE A 370 -8.14 11.72 -1.89
C PHE A 370 -7.39 13.00 -2.33
N GLY A 371 -8.05 13.93 -2.97
CA GLY A 371 -7.52 15.21 -3.43
C GLY A 371 -7.95 16.39 -2.58
N ARG A 372 -7.75 17.59 -3.13
CA ARG A 372 -8.10 18.85 -2.48
C ARG A 372 -8.99 19.70 -3.37
N THR A 373 -9.94 20.43 -2.74
CA THR A 373 -10.89 21.29 -3.45
C THR A 373 -10.21 22.48 -4.15
N PRO A 374 -10.74 22.95 -5.29
CA PRO A 374 -10.30 24.21 -5.88
C PRO A 374 -10.73 25.45 -5.10
N MET A 375 -11.53 25.28 -4.04
CA MET A 375 -11.99 26.37 -3.19
C MET A 375 -11.07 26.53 -1.96
N VAL A 376 -11.00 27.78 -1.48
CA VAL A 376 -10.27 28.09 -0.26
C VAL A 376 -11.03 27.61 0.95
N GLU A 377 -10.32 26.96 1.86
CA GLU A 377 -10.81 26.79 3.21
C GLU A 377 -10.36 27.97 4.07
N ALA A 378 -11.34 28.74 4.56
CA ALA A 378 -11.13 29.84 5.49
C ALA A 378 -12.16 29.74 6.60
N SER A 379 -11.72 29.69 7.86
CA SER A 379 -12.58 29.63 9.04
C SER A 379 -11.92 30.31 10.21
N ALA A 380 -12.48 31.43 10.63
CA ALA A 380 -12.01 32.15 11.83
C ALA A 380 -12.16 31.29 13.09
N ALA A 381 -13.26 30.53 13.20
CA ALA A 381 -13.53 29.67 14.34
C ALA A 381 -12.52 28.52 14.49
N LEU A 382 -11.97 28.03 13.37
CA LEU A 382 -10.97 26.95 13.32
C LEU A 382 -9.54 27.49 13.13
N ASN A 383 -9.36 28.82 13.10
CA ASN A 383 -8.09 29.48 12.79
C ASN A 383 -7.47 28.97 11.47
N ARG A 384 -8.29 28.84 10.42
CA ARG A 384 -7.90 28.34 9.09
C ARG A 384 -7.93 29.46 8.05
N SER A 385 -6.90 29.50 7.20
CA SER A 385 -6.82 30.45 6.10
C SER A 385 -5.93 29.90 4.98
N ASN A 386 -6.32 30.15 3.74
CA ASN A 386 -5.57 29.74 2.55
C ASN A 386 -5.24 28.23 2.52
N GLY A 387 -6.14 27.41 3.04
CA GLY A 387 -6.12 25.96 2.92
C GLY A 387 -7.05 25.47 1.83
N ARG A 388 -7.09 24.16 1.65
CA ARG A 388 -8.05 23.49 0.78
C ARG A 388 -8.74 22.36 1.55
N ASP A 389 -10.04 22.21 1.34
CA ASP A 389 -10.82 21.11 1.93
C ASP A 389 -10.60 19.78 1.19
N HIS A 390 -11.10 18.71 1.76
CA HIS A 390 -11.04 17.35 1.21
C HIS A 390 -11.85 17.24 -0.07
N HIS A 391 -11.31 16.56 -1.08
CA HIS A 391 -11.97 16.36 -2.35
C HIS A 391 -11.87 14.92 -2.85
N PRO A 392 -12.92 14.10 -2.64
CA PRO A 392 -12.91 12.69 -3.06
C PRO A 392 -13.12 12.48 -4.57
N GLN A 393 -13.65 13.48 -5.30
CA GLN A 393 -14.10 13.36 -6.67
C GLN A 393 -12.96 13.36 -7.70
N ALA A 394 -11.81 13.93 -7.36
CA ALA A 394 -10.65 13.98 -8.26
C ALA A 394 -9.34 14.09 -7.48
N PHE A 395 -8.40 13.20 -7.77
CA PHE A 395 -7.02 13.28 -7.26
C PHE A 395 -6.04 12.60 -8.21
N THR A 396 -4.76 12.83 -7.97
CA THR A 396 -3.70 12.29 -8.82
C THR A 396 -2.84 11.29 -8.06
N MET A 397 -2.55 10.17 -8.71
CA MET A 397 -1.55 9.20 -8.30
C MET A 397 -0.57 8.96 -9.44
N TRP A 398 0.59 8.38 -9.15
CA TRP A 398 1.47 7.87 -10.17
C TRP A 398 2.02 6.50 -9.82
N MET A 399 2.42 5.77 -10.86
CA MET A 399 3.07 4.47 -10.76
C MET A 399 4.33 4.45 -11.64
N ALA A 400 5.26 3.54 -11.33
CA ALA A 400 6.43 3.28 -12.17
C ALA A 400 6.83 1.80 -12.08
N GLY A 401 7.29 1.24 -13.18
CA GLY A 401 7.76 -0.14 -13.25
C GLY A 401 6.68 -1.21 -13.09
N GLY A 402 7.10 -2.44 -12.80
CA GLY A 402 6.19 -3.57 -12.55
C GLY A 402 5.19 -3.84 -13.66
N GLY A 403 5.53 -3.52 -14.92
CA GLY A 403 4.66 -3.70 -16.08
C GLY A 403 3.64 -2.58 -16.31
N THR A 404 3.77 -1.43 -15.66
CA THR A 404 3.01 -0.22 -16.04
C THR A 404 3.58 0.42 -17.32
N LYS A 405 2.74 1.11 -18.09
CA LYS A 405 3.19 1.86 -19.29
C LYS A 405 3.92 3.13 -18.89
N PRO A 406 5.22 3.25 -19.16
CA PRO A 406 5.96 4.46 -18.80
C PRO A 406 5.60 5.64 -19.72
N GLY A 407 5.77 6.86 -19.22
CA GLY A 407 5.64 8.10 -20.00
C GLY A 407 4.21 8.41 -20.44
N ILE A 408 3.19 7.99 -19.71
CA ILE A 408 1.80 8.31 -20.05
C ILE A 408 1.08 9.04 -18.93
N THR A 409 0.11 9.84 -19.29
CA THR A 409 -0.89 10.41 -18.39
C THR A 409 -2.26 9.90 -18.77
N VAL A 410 -2.97 9.30 -17.81
CA VAL A 410 -4.33 8.75 -17.98
C VAL A 410 -5.32 9.57 -17.19
N GLY A 411 -6.46 9.83 -17.85
CA GLY A 411 -7.56 10.59 -17.30
C GLY A 411 -7.36 12.10 -17.30
N LYS A 412 -8.49 12.80 -17.20
CA LYS A 412 -8.52 14.27 -17.10
C LYS A 412 -9.57 14.70 -16.11
N THR A 413 -9.36 15.87 -15.54
CA THR A 413 -10.34 16.61 -14.76
C THR A 413 -10.84 17.82 -15.55
N ASP A 414 -11.96 18.39 -15.14
CA ASP A 414 -12.49 19.61 -15.74
C ASP A 414 -11.54 20.81 -15.59
N GLU A 415 -11.90 21.96 -16.16
CA GLU A 415 -11.08 23.19 -16.15
C GLU A 415 -10.79 23.71 -14.73
N LEU A 416 -11.58 23.28 -13.74
CA LEU A 416 -11.43 23.68 -12.34
C LEU A 416 -10.78 22.57 -11.49
N GLY A 417 -10.51 21.39 -12.05
CA GLY A 417 -9.97 20.25 -11.30
C GLY A 417 -10.97 19.67 -10.31
N PHE A 418 -12.27 19.86 -10.54
CA PHE A 418 -13.32 19.47 -9.60
C PHE A 418 -13.91 18.11 -9.93
N HIS A 419 -14.23 17.82 -11.19
CA HIS A 419 -14.75 16.54 -11.62
C HIS A 419 -13.80 15.83 -12.58
N VAL A 420 -13.76 14.52 -12.48
CA VAL A 420 -13.13 13.69 -13.52
C VAL A 420 -14.02 13.74 -14.78
N THR A 421 -13.41 14.00 -15.94
CA THR A 421 -14.09 14.11 -17.24
C THR A 421 -13.72 12.99 -18.21
N GLU A 422 -12.53 12.38 -18.07
CA GLU A 422 -12.06 11.30 -18.93
C GLU A 422 -11.43 10.18 -18.08
N ASP A 423 -11.67 8.93 -18.48
CA ASP A 423 -11.05 7.73 -17.91
C ASP A 423 -11.09 7.70 -16.37
N PRO A 424 -12.25 7.70 -15.73
CA PRO A 424 -12.35 7.65 -14.27
C PRO A 424 -11.71 6.37 -13.73
N VAL A 425 -10.93 6.49 -12.66
CA VAL A 425 -10.27 5.36 -11.98
C VAL A 425 -10.68 5.38 -10.51
N HIS A 426 -11.49 4.42 -10.14
CA HIS A 426 -11.88 4.21 -8.75
C HIS A 426 -10.76 3.56 -7.93
N VAL A 427 -10.78 3.72 -6.62
CA VAL A 427 -9.80 3.05 -5.72
C VAL A 427 -9.76 1.54 -5.93
N HIS A 428 -10.91 0.88 -6.08
CA HIS A 428 -10.96 -0.56 -6.35
C HIS A 428 -10.39 -0.93 -7.74
N ASP A 429 -10.51 -0.05 -8.74
CA ASP A 429 -9.90 -0.28 -10.06
C ASP A 429 -8.38 -0.21 -10.00
N LEU A 430 -7.83 0.71 -9.19
CA LEU A 430 -6.40 0.74 -8.90
C LEU A 430 -5.95 -0.54 -8.19
N GLN A 431 -6.69 -0.98 -7.17
CA GLN A 431 -6.39 -2.22 -6.44
C GLN A 431 -6.45 -3.44 -7.36
N ALA A 432 -7.47 -3.53 -8.23
CA ALA A 432 -7.58 -4.57 -9.25
C ALA A 432 -6.40 -4.53 -10.24
N THR A 433 -5.96 -3.33 -10.64
CA THR A 433 -4.81 -3.14 -11.53
C THR A 433 -3.51 -3.64 -10.89
N ILE A 434 -3.27 -3.31 -9.62
CA ILE A 434 -2.10 -3.78 -8.87
C ILE A 434 -2.11 -5.32 -8.77
N LEU A 435 -3.26 -5.92 -8.43
CA LEU A 435 -3.41 -7.37 -8.35
C LEU A 435 -3.16 -8.04 -9.70
N GLU A 436 -3.68 -7.49 -10.80
CA GLU A 436 -3.45 -8.03 -12.15
C GLU A 436 -1.98 -7.95 -12.55
N LEU A 437 -1.27 -6.84 -12.27
CA LEU A 437 0.16 -6.74 -12.49
C LEU A 437 0.95 -7.81 -11.72
N MET A 438 0.45 -8.22 -10.54
CA MET A 438 0.99 -9.33 -9.75
C MET A 438 0.53 -10.72 -10.24
N GLY A 439 -0.23 -10.79 -11.35
CA GLY A 439 -0.73 -12.04 -11.94
C GLY A 439 -2.05 -12.53 -11.35
N ILE A 440 -2.67 -11.79 -10.46
CA ILE A 440 -3.82 -12.20 -9.66
C ILE A 440 -5.13 -11.69 -10.27
N ASP A 441 -6.09 -12.57 -10.44
CA ASP A 441 -7.49 -12.22 -10.69
C ASP A 441 -8.15 -11.80 -9.36
N HIS A 442 -8.38 -10.52 -9.19
CA HIS A 442 -8.94 -9.92 -7.98
C HIS A 442 -10.33 -10.45 -7.62
N THR A 443 -11.06 -11.02 -8.59
CA THR A 443 -12.40 -11.59 -8.37
C THR A 443 -12.34 -13.03 -7.81
N ARG A 444 -11.19 -13.69 -7.93
CA ARG A 444 -10.97 -15.08 -7.52
C ARG A 444 -10.13 -15.21 -6.25
N LEU A 445 -9.26 -14.25 -5.97
CA LEU A 445 -8.54 -14.23 -4.70
C LEU A 445 -9.51 -13.84 -3.58
N SER A 446 -10.00 -14.83 -2.86
CA SER A 446 -10.97 -14.66 -1.77
C SER A 446 -10.57 -15.41 -0.52
N PHE A 447 -11.14 -15.03 0.59
CA PHE A 447 -11.03 -15.71 1.88
C PHE A 447 -12.41 -15.87 2.50
N ARG A 448 -12.76 -17.12 2.86
CA ARG A 448 -14.05 -17.42 3.48
C ARG A 448 -14.02 -17.15 4.98
N PHE A 449 -14.78 -16.14 5.40
CA PHE A 449 -14.89 -15.76 6.81
C PHE A 449 -16.36 -15.58 7.19
N GLN A 450 -16.80 -16.22 8.27
CA GLN A 450 -18.20 -16.18 8.76
C GLN A 450 -19.25 -16.50 7.67
N GLY A 451 -18.92 -17.43 6.78
CA GLY A 451 -19.83 -17.87 5.72
C GLY A 451 -19.84 -17.02 4.44
N LEU A 452 -19.10 -15.90 4.40
CA LEU A 452 -18.97 -15.00 3.24
C LEU A 452 -17.58 -15.12 2.63
N ASP A 453 -17.50 -14.98 1.31
CA ASP A 453 -16.23 -14.93 0.56
C ASP A 453 -15.83 -13.47 0.39
N PHE A 454 -14.80 -13.05 1.13
CA PHE A 454 -14.28 -11.69 1.07
C PHE A 454 -13.19 -11.54 0.02
N ARG A 455 -13.13 -10.37 -0.60
CA ARG A 455 -12.11 -9.94 -1.57
C ARG A 455 -11.62 -8.53 -1.24
N LEU A 456 -10.42 -8.17 -1.67
CA LEU A 456 -9.89 -6.81 -1.50
C LEU A 456 -10.77 -5.75 -2.17
N THR A 457 -11.23 -6.03 -3.39
CA THR A 457 -12.01 -5.10 -4.23
C THR A 457 -13.53 -5.18 -4.01
N GLY A 458 -13.96 -5.81 -2.91
CA GLY A 458 -15.38 -5.94 -2.60
C GLY A 458 -16.17 -6.77 -3.62
N VAL A 459 -17.47 -6.50 -3.75
CA VAL A 459 -18.39 -7.25 -4.60
C VAL A 459 -18.85 -6.49 -5.84
N GLU A 460 -18.68 -5.17 -5.86
CA GLU A 460 -19.05 -4.33 -6.99
C GLU A 460 -18.18 -4.61 -8.22
N PRO A 461 -18.68 -4.35 -9.44
CA PRO A 461 -17.97 -4.66 -10.69
C PRO A 461 -16.84 -3.66 -10.97
N HIS A 462 -15.69 -3.87 -10.37
CA HIS A 462 -14.46 -3.14 -10.63
C HIS A 462 -13.53 -3.91 -11.57
N HIS A 463 -12.66 -3.19 -12.28
CA HIS A 463 -11.78 -3.78 -13.30
C HIS A 463 -10.39 -3.18 -13.29
N ALA A 464 -9.39 -3.99 -13.61
CA ALA A 464 -8.05 -3.49 -13.88
C ALA A 464 -8.04 -2.54 -15.09
N ILE A 465 -7.37 -1.41 -14.96
CA ILE A 465 -7.30 -0.36 -15.99
C ILE A 465 -6.26 -0.75 -17.04
N LYS A 466 -6.68 -1.36 -18.11
CA LYS A 466 -5.81 -1.86 -19.20
C LYS A 466 -4.92 -0.78 -19.85
N LYS A 467 -5.37 0.48 -19.84
CA LYS A 467 -4.58 1.62 -20.34
C LYS A 467 -3.28 1.80 -19.54
N LEU A 468 -3.24 1.41 -18.27
CA LEU A 468 -2.07 1.53 -17.38
C LEU A 468 -1.08 0.38 -17.56
N ILE A 469 -1.50 -0.76 -18.14
CA ILE A 469 -0.72 -2.00 -18.23
C ILE A 469 0.01 -2.06 -19.59
N ALA A 470 1.35 -2.32 -19.55
CA ALA A 470 2.20 -2.45 -20.73
C ALA A 470 1.98 -3.78 -21.48
#